data_02a92e378ab18f8b6f236d0dd7ff5252
#
_entry.id   02a92e378ab18f8b6f236d0dd7ff5252
#
_cell.length_a   1.000
_cell.length_b   1.000
_cell.length_c   1.000
_cell.angle_alpha   90.00
_cell.angle_beta   90.00
_cell.angle_gamma   90.00
#
_symmetry.space_group_name_H-M   'P 1'
#
loop_
_entity.id
_entity.type
_entity.pdbx_description
1 polymer ?
#
loop_
_entity_poly.entity_id
_entity_poly.type
_entity_poly.pdbx_seq_one_letter_code
_entity_poly.pdbx_strand_id
1 'polypeptide(L)'
;MNNEAIKLIVSVLFSFFVAFTSLEYFYILPVLLVLIYEKKDLIKLFKKLFLLNFFILTLVLFVAFQDHKIAIELFLRTNLILLFNITIFYKSKGYDIVRGFNTLKVSPKFISIFYFTICLIEYLLKEFKNIKTSLKSRGFQAQTSMFVYQTFGNIFAMMF
;
A
#
# COMPACT_ATOMS: atom_id res chain seq x y z
N MET A 1 -5.79 24.72 -0.65
CA MET A 1 -4.93 23.56 -0.95
C MET A 1 -5.75 22.31 -0.67
N ASN A 2 -5.81 21.34 -1.59
CA ASN A 2 -6.67 20.16 -1.42
C ASN A 2 -6.10 19.28 -0.30
N ASN A 3 -6.93 18.76 0.61
CA ASN A 3 -6.48 17.94 1.74
C ASN A 3 -5.57 16.77 1.30
N GLU A 4 -5.79 16.22 0.10
CA GLU A 4 -4.98 15.13 -0.44
C GLU A 4 -3.56 15.57 -0.84
N ALA A 5 -3.41 16.80 -1.37
CA ALA A 5 -2.09 17.36 -1.66
C ALA A 5 -1.28 17.59 -0.38
N ILE A 6 -1.94 18.03 0.70
CA ILE A 6 -1.30 18.21 2.01
C ILE A 6 -0.85 16.87 2.56
N LYS A 7 -1.69 15.84 2.50
CA LYS A 7 -1.34 14.48 2.94
C LYS A 7 -0.11 13.94 2.20
N LEU A 8 -0.05 14.14 0.87
CA LEU A 8 1.10 13.71 0.06
C LEU A 8 2.38 14.42 0.49
N ILE A 9 2.36 15.74 0.64
CA ILE A 9 3.53 16.51 1.06
C ILE A 9 3.98 16.08 2.46
N VAL A 10 3.06 16.02 3.41
CA VAL A 10 3.36 15.64 4.80
C VAL A 10 3.92 14.22 4.88
N SER A 11 3.34 13.29 4.11
CA SER A 11 3.81 11.90 4.05
C SER A 11 5.25 11.80 3.52
N VAL A 12 5.54 12.48 2.42
CA VAL A 12 6.89 12.48 1.82
C VAL A 12 7.90 13.15 2.75
N LEU A 13 7.58 14.32 3.29
CA LEU A 13 8.47 15.04 4.21
C LEU A 13 8.75 14.24 5.48
N PHE A 14 7.71 13.65 6.07
CA PHE A 14 7.87 12.82 7.27
C PHE A 14 8.72 11.59 6.98
N SER A 15 8.44 10.87 5.88
CA SER A 15 9.20 9.68 5.51
C SER A 15 10.66 10.00 5.23
N PHE A 16 10.94 11.11 4.54
CA PHE A 16 12.29 11.58 4.27
C PHE A 16 13.03 11.95 5.56
N PHE A 17 12.37 12.70 6.43
CA PHE A 17 12.95 13.15 7.69
C PHE A 17 13.31 11.97 8.60
N VAL A 18 12.38 11.02 8.79
CA VAL A 18 12.63 9.80 9.60
C VAL A 18 13.69 8.90 8.97
N ALA A 19 13.81 8.86 7.63
CA ALA A 19 14.80 8.03 6.95
C ALA A 19 16.24 8.52 7.17
N PHE A 20 16.47 9.83 7.24
CA PHE A 20 17.82 10.42 7.27
C PHE A 20 18.26 10.94 8.64
N THR A 21 17.35 11.05 9.60
CA THR A 21 17.69 11.52 10.95
C THR A 21 17.82 10.34 11.93
N SER A 22 18.63 10.52 13.00
CA SER A 22 18.69 9.54 14.09
C SER A 22 17.32 9.35 14.74
N LEU A 23 16.98 8.12 15.12
CA LEU A 23 15.71 7.79 15.76
C LEU A 23 15.61 8.46 17.11
N GLU A 24 14.76 9.46 17.23
CA GLU A 24 14.40 10.09 18.50
C GLU A 24 12.96 9.74 18.87
N TYR A 25 12.65 9.67 20.16
CA TYR A 25 11.31 9.37 20.68
C TYR A 25 10.24 10.36 20.18
N PHE A 26 10.66 11.55 19.75
CA PHE A 26 9.79 12.59 19.26
C PHE A 26 9.01 12.19 17.97
N TYR A 27 9.57 11.28 17.16
CA TYR A 27 8.90 10.80 15.92
C TYR A 27 7.67 9.92 16.17
N ILE A 28 7.51 9.40 17.39
CA ILE A 28 6.33 8.63 17.78
C ILE A 28 5.10 9.53 17.92
N LEU A 29 5.30 10.81 18.26
CA LEU A 29 4.22 11.76 18.53
C LEU A 29 3.31 12.02 17.32
N PRO A 30 3.79 12.35 16.11
CA PRO A 30 2.93 12.53 14.94
C PRO A 30 2.19 11.24 14.54
N VAL A 31 2.82 10.07 14.73
CA VAL A 31 2.17 8.78 14.47
C VAL A 31 1.02 8.54 15.44
N LEU A 32 1.21 8.81 16.73
CA LEU A 32 0.16 8.70 17.75
C LEU A 32 -1.01 9.65 17.45
N LEU A 33 -0.73 10.89 17.06
CA LEU A 33 -1.78 11.86 16.70
C LEU A 33 -2.64 11.34 15.54
N VAL A 34 -2.02 10.82 14.49
CA VAL A 34 -2.73 10.29 13.32
C VAL A 34 -3.52 9.01 13.67
N LEU A 35 -2.99 8.14 14.52
CA LEU A 35 -3.68 6.95 15.05
C LEU A 35 -4.91 7.30 15.88
N ILE A 36 -4.79 8.34 16.75
CA ILE A 36 -5.91 8.81 17.55
C ILE A 36 -7.04 9.34 16.67
N TYR A 37 -6.70 10.00 15.57
CA TYR A 37 -7.67 10.52 14.61
C TYR A 37 -8.45 9.39 13.89
N GLU A 38 -7.81 8.22 13.64
CA GLU A 38 -8.40 7.08 12.90
C GLU A 38 -8.82 5.91 13.80
N LYS A 39 -9.23 6.17 15.06
CA LYS A 39 -9.55 5.15 16.09
C LYS A 39 -10.48 4.01 15.63
N LYS A 40 -11.40 4.28 14.69
CA LYS A 40 -12.46 3.32 14.30
C LYS A 40 -11.94 2.10 13.51
N ASP A 41 -10.79 2.20 12.87
CA ASP A 41 -10.27 1.17 11.94
C ASP A 41 -8.91 0.59 12.35
N LEU A 42 -8.50 0.78 13.60
CA LEU A 42 -7.18 0.33 14.10
C LEU A 42 -6.89 -1.15 13.84
N ILE A 43 -7.89 -2.02 14.03
CA ILE A 43 -7.71 -3.47 13.83
C ILE A 43 -7.37 -3.79 12.37
N LYS A 44 -8.01 -3.11 11.41
CA LYS A 44 -7.73 -3.30 9.98
C LYS A 44 -6.37 -2.74 9.58
N LEU A 45 -5.97 -1.63 10.20
CA LEU A 45 -4.64 -1.02 10.02
C LEU A 45 -3.54 -1.97 10.51
N PHE A 46 -3.71 -2.51 11.73
CA PHE A 46 -2.76 -3.47 12.29
C PHE A 46 -2.65 -4.75 11.46
N LYS A 47 -3.76 -5.27 10.94
CA LYS A 47 -3.74 -6.44 10.07
C LYS A 47 -2.95 -6.19 8.78
N LYS A 48 -3.11 -5.01 8.16
CA LYS A 48 -2.31 -4.61 6.98
C LYS A 48 -0.83 -4.46 7.32
N LEU A 49 -0.54 -3.82 8.44
CA LEU A 49 0.82 -3.63 8.93
C LEU A 49 1.50 -4.98 9.20
N PHE A 50 0.79 -5.92 9.84
CA PHE A 50 1.31 -7.26 10.11
C PHE A 50 1.70 -8.01 8.83
N LEU A 51 0.87 -7.92 7.78
CA LEU A 51 1.16 -8.55 6.50
C LEU A 51 2.42 -7.98 5.84
N LEU A 52 2.60 -6.65 5.90
CA LEU A 52 3.80 -5.98 5.36
C LEU A 52 5.05 -6.25 6.22
N ASN A 53 4.87 -6.43 7.52
CA ASN A 53 5.98 -6.73 8.43
C ASN A 53 6.66 -8.08 8.16
N PHE A 54 5.98 -9.02 7.54
CA PHE A 54 6.59 -10.31 7.19
C PHE A 54 7.83 -10.13 6.29
N PHE A 55 7.74 -9.27 5.28
CA PHE A 55 8.88 -8.96 4.41
C PHE A 55 9.97 -8.16 5.13
N ILE A 56 9.57 -7.18 5.93
CA ILE A 56 10.51 -6.37 6.73
C ILE A 56 11.27 -7.24 7.72
N LEU A 57 10.60 -8.18 8.37
CA LEU A 57 11.19 -9.09 9.34
C LEU A 57 12.28 -9.96 8.69
N THR A 58 12.05 -10.40 7.45
CA THR A 58 13.07 -11.14 6.68
C THR A 58 14.32 -10.29 6.45
N LEU A 59 14.14 -9.03 6.03
CA LEU A 59 15.27 -8.10 5.82
C LEU A 59 16.01 -7.80 7.13
N VAL A 60 15.28 -7.54 8.21
CA VAL A 60 15.84 -7.26 9.53
C VAL A 60 16.64 -8.45 10.07
N LEU A 61 16.16 -9.68 9.83
CA LEU A 61 16.91 -10.89 10.18
C LEU A 61 18.29 -10.93 9.50
N PHE A 62 18.37 -10.61 8.21
CA PHE A 62 19.67 -10.57 7.52
C PHE A 62 20.60 -9.51 8.12
N VAL A 63 20.10 -8.33 8.45
CA VAL A 63 20.90 -7.26 9.06
C VAL A 63 21.29 -7.63 10.49
N ALA A 64 20.44 -8.35 11.23
CA ALA A 64 20.72 -8.78 12.60
C ALA A 64 21.92 -9.74 12.71
N PHE A 65 22.24 -10.48 11.66
CA PHE A 65 23.47 -11.29 11.60
C PHE A 65 24.75 -10.43 11.55
N GLN A 66 24.65 -9.19 11.09
CA GLN A 66 25.80 -8.28 11.02
C GLN A 66 25.87 -7.37 12.24
N ASP A 67 24.79 -6.70 12.59
CA ASP A 67 24.70 -5.79 13.76
C ASP A 67 23.28 -5.74 14.30
N HIS A 68 23.09 -6.20 15.53
CA HIS A 68 21.79 -6.22 16.20
C HIS A 68 21.22 -4.81 16.47
N LYS A 69 22.10 -3.82 16.73
CA LYS A 69 21.65 -2.44 16.99
C LYS A 69 21.04 -1.82 15.73
N ILE A 70 21.76 -1.97 14.61
CA ILE A 70 21.29 -1.47 13.31
C ILE A 70 20.00 -2.18 12.88
N ALA A 71 19.88 -3.49 13.15
CA ALA A 71 18.68 -4.25 12.85
C ALA A 71 17.43 -3.75 13.58
N ILE A 72 17.55 -3.47 14.88
CA ILE A 72 16.46 -2.94 15.72
C ILE A 72 16.09 -1.53 15.25
N GLU A 73 17.06 -0.69 14.99
CA GLU A 73 16.83 0.67 14.51
C GLU A 73 16.11 0.66 13.15
N LEU A 74 16.55 -0.18 12.21
CA LEU A 74 15.91 -0.38 10.91
C LEU A 74 14.46 -0.83 11.05
N PHE A 75 14.20 -1.81 11.93
CA PHE A 75 12.87 -2.32 12.19
C PHE A 75 11.93 -1.24 12.71
N LEU A 76 12.35 -0.49 13.72
CA LEU A 76 11.57 0.59 14.31
C LEU A 76 11.30 1.70 13.30
N ARG A 77 12.32 2.14 12.57
CA ARG A 77 12.25 3.20 11.57
C ARG A 77 11.29 2.85 10.45
N THR A 78 11.40 1.64 9.90
CA THR A 78 10.54 1.18 8.82
C THR A 78 9.09 1.05 9.25
N ASN A 79 8.85 0.47 10.45
CA ASN A 79 7.50 0.35 11.00
C ASN A 79 6.85 1.71 11.26
N LEU A 80 7.60 2.69 11.75
CA LEU A 80 7.11 4.03 12.02
C LEU A 80 6.69 4.74 10.73
N ILE A 81 7.52 4.68 9.68
CA ILE A 81 7.20 5.22 8.36
C ILE A 81 5.97 4.53 7.77
N LEU A 82 5.91 3.19 7.81
CA LEU A 82 4.78 2.43 7.28
C LEU A 82 3.48 2.76 8.00
N LEU A 83 3.50 2.78 9.34
CA LEU A 83 2.33 3.04 10.14
C LEU A 83 1.77 4.44 9.86
N PHE A 84 2.65 5.43 9.75
CA PHE A 84 2.25 6.80 9.40
C PHE A 84 1.61 6.86 8.00
N ASN A 85 2.27 6.28 6.98
CA ASN A 85 1.76 6.29 5.62
C ASN A 85 0.44 5.54 5.48
N ILE A 86 0.32 4.33 6.05
CA ILE A 86 -0.92 3.55 6.00
C ILE A 86 -2.05 4.33 6.64
N THR A 87 -1.80 4.99 7.78
CA THR A 87 -2.85 5.72 8.50
C THR A 87 -3.30 6.97 7.75
N ILE A 88 -2.39 7.76 7.19
CA ILE A 88 -2.72 8.96 6.41
C ILE A 88 -3.54 8.61 5.17
N PHE A 89 -3.16 7.54 4.44
CA PHE A 89 -3.81 7.15 3.19
C PHE A 89 -4.92 6.11 3.37
N TYR A 90 -5.28 5.76 4.60
CA TYR A 90 -6.26 4.72 4.87
C TYR A 90 -7.61 4.95 4.17
N LYS A 91 -8.09 6.19 4.15
CA LYS A 91 -9.35 6.59 3.53
C LYS A 91 -9.21 7.11 2.11
N SER A 92 -7.99 7.35 1.64
CA SER A 92 -7.75 7.89 0.31
C SER A 92 -7.89 6.80 -0.74
N LYS A 93 -8.65 7.09 -1.79
CA LYS A 93 -8.76 6.24 -2.98
C LYS A 93 -7.69 6.62 -4.00
N GLY A 94 -7.42 5.75 -4.97
CA GLY A 94 -6.46 6.04 -6.03
C GLY A 94 -6.71 7.38 -6.75
N TYR A 95 -7.97 7.70 -7.04
CA TYR A 95 -8.37 8.97 -7.66
C TYR A 95 -8.10 10.20 -6.78
N ASP A 96 -8.15 10.06 -5.47
CA ASP A 96 -7.87 11.16 -4.54
C ASP A 96 -6.37 11.51 -4.58
N ILE A 97 -5.52 10.50 -4.72
CA ILE A 97 -4.07 10.67 -4.90
C ILE A 97 -3.77 11.42 -6.21
N VAL A 98 -4.45 11.05 -7.31
CA VAL A 98 -4.32 11.74 -8.61
C VAL A 98 -4.73 13.21 -8.49
N ARG A 99 -5.82 13.51 -7.79
CA ARG A 99 -6.22 14.90 -7.51
C ARG A 99 -5.17 15.66 -6.69
N GLY A 100 -4.54 14.97 -5.74
CA GLY A 100 -3.42 15.52 -4.99
C GLY A 100 -2.25 15.92 -5.90
N PHE A 101 -1.82 15.04 -6.81
CA PHE A 101 -0.76 15.33 -7.79
C PHE A 101 -1.14 16.49 -8.73
N ASN A 102 -2.39 16.57 -9.16
CA ASN A 102 -2.86 17.68 -9.99
C ASN A 102 -2.77 19.03 -9.25
N THR A 103 -3.12 19.05 -7.96
CA THR A 103 -3.00 20.25 -7.13
C THR A 103 -1.54 20.66 -6.91
N LEU A 104 -0.62 19.71 -6.89
CA LEU A 104 0.81 19.93 -6.78
C LEU A 104 1.46 20.37 -8.10
N LYS A 105 0.67 20.54 -9.18
CA LYS A 105 1.14 20.92 -10.53
C LYS A 105 2.21 19.97 -11.08
N VAL A 106 2.09 18.68 -10.77
CA VAL A 106 2.93 17.64 -11.37
C VAL A 106 2.66 17.58 -12.89
N SER A 107 3.63 17.12 -13.66
CA SER A 107 3.52 17.05 -15.13
C SER A 107 2.19 16.42 -15.57
N PRO A 108 1.42 17.05 -16.49
CA PRO A 108 0.15 16.54 -16.98
C PRO A 108 0.27 15.13 -17.59
N LYS A 109 1.39 14.83 -18.23
CA LYS A 109 1.67 13.48 -18.79
C LYS A 109 1.71 12.42 -17.69
N PHE A 110 2.39 12.71 -16.58
CA PHE A 110 2.47 11.79 -15.43
C PHE A 110 1.09 11.58 -14.81
N ILE A 111 0.32 12.64 -14.61
CA ILE A 111 -1.04 12.57 -14.06
C ILE A 111 -1.95 11.72 -14.95
N SER A 112 -1.89 11.91 -16.27
CA SER A 112 -2.69 11.15 -17.23
C SER A 112 -2.35 9.66 -17.22
N ILE A 113 -1.06 9.31 -17.17
CA ILE A 113 -0.61 7.92 -17.10
C ILE A 113 -1.11 7.29 -15.80
N PHE A 114 -0.97 7.99 -14.68
CA PHE A 114 -1.38 7.48 -13.36
C PHE A 114 -2.91 7.28 -13.29
N TYR A 115 -3.67 8.24 -13.81
CA TYR A 115 -5.12 8.14 -13.90
C TYR A 115 -5.55 6.95 -14.76
N PHE A 116 -4.96 6.81 -15.94
CA PHE A 116 -5.24 5.69 -16.84
C PHE A 116 -4.92 4.35 -16.19
N THR A 117 -3.78 4.25 -15.49
CA THR A 117 -3.40 3.04 -14.76
C THR A 117 -4.44 2.64 -13.72
N ILE A 118 -4.96 3.59 -12.94
CA ILE A 118 -6.01 3.32 -11.94
C ILE A 118 -7.29 2.85 -12.64
N CYS A 119 -7.72 3.52 -13.70
CA CYS A 119 -8.90 3.10 -14.48
C CYS A 119 -8.72 1.68 -15.03
N LEU A 120 -7.54 1.37 -15.56
CA LEU A 120 -7.24 0.05 -16.10
C LEU A 120 -7.30 -1.03 -15.01
N ILE A 121 -6.70 -0.77 -13.84
CA ILE A 121 -6.77 -1.70 -12.71
C ILE A 121 -8.21 -1.96 -12.28
N GLU A 122 -9.04 -0.93 -12.16
CA GLU A 122 -10.46 -1.10 -11.78
C GLU A 122 -11.23 -1.89 -12.85
N TYR A 123 -10.98 -1.61 -14.12
CA TYR A 123 -11.58 -2.35 -15.24
C TYR A 123 -11.19 -3.84 -15.19
N LEU A 124 -9.90 -4.13 -15.08
CA LEU A 124 -9.40 -5.51 -15.00
C LEU A 124 -9.96 -6.27 -13.79
N LEU A 125 -10.06 -5.63 -12.63
CA LEU A 125 -10.65 -6.22 -11.42
C LEU A 125 -12.14 -6.54 -11.64
N LYS A 126 -12.88 -5.67 -12.32
CA LYS A 126 -14.28 -5.89 -12.65
C LYS A 126 -14.45 -7.07 -13.62
N GLU A 127 -13.65 -7.10 -14.69
CA GLU A 127 -13.67 -8.20 -15.66
C GLU A 127 -13.27 -9.53 -15.01
N PHE A 128 -12.23 -9.56 -14.21
CA PHE A 128 -11.85 -10.74 -13.46
C PHE A 128 -12.97 -11.27 -12.56
N LYS A 129 -13.68 -10.36 -11.88
CA LYS A 129 -14.84 -10.73 -11.05
C LYS A 129 -15.98 -11.31 -11.88
N ASN A 130 -16.28 -10.72 -13.05
CA ASN A 130 -17.31 -11.19 -13.98
C ASN A 130 -16.98 -12.59 -14.49
N ILE A 131 -15.76 -12.81 -14.95
CA ILE A 131 -15.29 -14.11 -15.43
C ILE A 131 -15.36 -15.16 -14.32
N LYS A 132 -14.89 -14.82 -13.12
CA LYS A 132 -14.95 -15.73 -11.95
C LYS A 132 -16.39 -16.12 -11.62
N THR A 133 -17.33 -15.16 -11.68
CA THR A 133 -18.75 -15.41 -11.44
C THR A 133 -19.35 -16.31 -12.53
N SER A 134 -19.04 -16.04 -13.80
CA SER A 134 -19.48 -16.85 -14.93
C SER A 134 -18.97 -18.30 -14.86
N LEU A 135 -17.71 -18.49 -14.50
CA LEU A 135 -17.15 -19.82 -14.29
C LEU A 135 -17.85 -20.57 -13.16
N LYS A 136 -18.10 -19.88 -12.03
CA LYS A 136 -18.81 -20.46 -10.90
C LYS A 136 -20.24 -20.89 -11.29
N SER A 137 -20.96 -20.10 -12.08
CA SER A 137 -22.30 -20.43 -12.59
C SER A 137 -22.31 -21.63 -13.53
N ARG A 138 -21.18 -21.91 -14.19
CA ARG A 138 -20.99 -23.12 -15.04
C ARG A 138 -20.51 -24.36 -14.26
N GLY A 139 -20.57 -24.33 -12.93
CA GLY A 139 -20.18 -25.43 -12.06
C GLY A 139 -18.67 -25.58 -11.83
N PHE A 140 -17.88 -24.60 -12.26
CA PHE A 140 -16.43 -24.62 -12.01
C PHE A 140 -16.15 -24.45 -10.51
N GLN A 141 -15.59 -25.49 -9.91
CA GLN A 141 -15.10 -25.47 -8.55
C GLN A 141 -13.58 -25.28 -8.57
N ALA A 142 -13.11 -24.21 -7.91
CA ALA A 142 -11.68 -23.92 -7.81
C ALA A 142 -11.03 -24.91 -6.81
N GLN A 143 -10.73 -26.12 -7.30
CA GLN A 143 -9.88 -27.09 -6.59
C GLN A 143 -8.45 -26.88 -7.05
N THR A 144 -7.48 -27.19 -6.18
CA THR A 144 -6.05 -27.07 -6.48
C THR A 144 -5.64 -28.16 -7.46
N SER A 145 -5.84 -27.94 -8.76
CA SER A 145 -5.46 -28.86 -9.82
C SER A 145 -4.77 -28.11 -10.97
N MET A 146 -3.97 -28.82 -11.76
CA MET A 146 -3.27 -28.26 -12.92
C MET A 146 -4.25 -27.61 -13.92
N PHE A 147 -5.45 -28.18 -14.06
CA PHE A 147 -6.52 -27.64 -14.87
C PHE A 147 -6.96 -26.22 -14.44
N VAL A 148 -6.99 -25.97 -13.14
CA VAL A 148 -7.34 -24.64 -12.58
C VAL A 148 -6.27 -23.62 -12.95
N TYR A 149 -5.01 -23.96 -12.85
CA TYR A 149 -3.90 -23.07 -13.24
C TYR A 149 -3.94 -22.75 -14.73
N GLN A 150 -4.18 -23.73 -15.59
CA GLN A 150 -4.33 -23.53 -17.02
C GLN A 150 -5.54 -22.63 -17.33
N THR A 151 -6.67 -22.85 -16.66
CA THR A 151 -7.88 -22.04 -16.84
C THR A 151 -7.63 -20.58 -16.43
N PHE A 152 -6.97 -20.35 -15.30
CA PHE A 152 -6.61 -18.99 -14.90
C PHE A 152 -5.59 -18.36 -15.84
N GLY A 153 -4.61 -19.11 -16.33
CA GLY A 153 -3.65 -18.64 -17.33
C GLY A 153 -4.34 -18.20 -18.62
N ASN A 154 -5.30 -18.98 -19.13
CA ASN A 154 -6.10 -18.62 -20.30
C ASN A 154 -6.98 -17.40 -20.06
N ILE A 155 -7.58 -17.26 -18.87
CA ILE A 155 -8.34 -16.07 -18.49
C ILE A 155 -7.47 -14.81 -18.54
N PHE A 156 -6.27 -14.88 -17.97
CA PHE A 156 -5.34 -13.76 -18.03
C PHE A 156 -4.95 -13.43 -19.47
N ALA A 157 -4.67 -14.44 -20.29
CA ALA A 157 -4.36 -14.23 -21.71
C ALA A 157 -5.50 -13.58 -22.52
N MET A 158 -6.76 -13.81 -22.12
CA MET A 158 -7.93 -13.18 -22.74
C MET A 158 -8.18 -11.74 -22.27
N MET A 159 -7.60 -11.33 -21.16
CA MET A 159 -7.76 -9.98 -20.60
C MET A 159 -6.78 -8.97 -21.21
N PHE A 160 -5.73 -9.43 -21.85
CA PHE A 160 -4.71 -8.63 -22.55
C PHE A 160 -4.76 -8.84 -24.06
#